data_50095dc123960d107006fbfef39227bc
#
_entry.id   50095dc123960d107006fbfef39227bc
#
_cell.length_a   1.000
_cell.length_b   1.000
_cell.length_c   1.000
_cell.angle_alpha   90.00
_cell.angle_beta   90.00
_cell.angle_gamma   90.00
#
_symmetry.space_group_name_H-M   'P 1'
#
loop_
_entity.id
_entity.type
_entity.pdbx_description
1 polymer ?
#
loop_
_entity_poly.entity_id
_entity_poly.type
_entity_poly.pdbx_seq_one_letter_code
_entity_poly.pdbx_strand_id
1 'polypeptide(L)'
;MMLWTTALTAAFGGAASLATLHWLRRRGIDPILAPTLLRQSLRRATVPARGAHLLLCIADHFEPLHGRPALRTARERVARWLHDYPQQFGNLRDSDGRTPRHTFFYPCEEYEPEFLDALTELCRQGFGEVEIHLHHDGDTARRMERTLIEFRQVLAEEHGLLSFHRQTGETAYGFIHGNWALCNSRPDGRWCGVNEEIDILRSTGCYADFTMPSAPHPTQARTINQLYYARNVPGRPRSHDRGSGVGAAPAPDRSLMLIPGPLALDWSRRKGGVFPRRENGCIQASQPPALERLPLWVKARVQVPTRPDWYFVKLHCHGAPEDAHEVLLGQPMVAFHEALARYAQANPWFHYHYVTAREMYNLARAAEAGWTGTVAGALDYELIWNGDDEAMLHRMARSQGTGLRSQESEILTPDS
;
A
#
# COMPACT_ATOMS: atom_id res chain seq x y z
N MET A 1 -23.04 54.83 9.37
CA MET A 1 -21.60 54.60 9.31
C MET A 1 -21.18 53.23 9.80
N MET A 2 -21.88 52.62 10.75
CA MET A 2 -21.54 51.27 11.32
C MET A 2 -21.82 50.07 10.42
N LEU A 3 -22.78 50.14 9.49
CA LEU A 3 -23.12 49.06 8.56
C LEU A 3 -22.12 48.90 7.40
N TRP A 4 -21.42 49.93 7.00
CA TRP A 4 -20.41 49.86 5.93
C TRP A 4 -19.06 49.29 6.42
N THR A 5 -18.71 49.43 7.68
CA THR A 5 -17.48 48.91 8.26
C THR A 5 -17.58 47.41 8.44
N THR A 6 -18.75 46.84 8.80
CA THR A 6 -18.97 45.40 8.91
C THR A 6 -18.99 44.69 7.57
N ALA A 7 -19.54 45.32 6.51
CA ALA A 7 -19.52 44.76 5.17
C ALA A 7 -18.11 44.72 4.55
N LEU A 8 -17.30 45.76 4.76
CA LEU A 8 -15.92 45.80 4.29
C LEU A 8 -15.03 44.78 5.02
N THR A 9 -15.15 44.59 6.33
CA THR A 9 -14.39 43.59 7.06
C THR A 9 -14.77 42.15 6.69
N ALA A 10 -16.05 41.90 6.41
CA ALA A 10 -16.50 40.60 5.91
C ALA A 10 -16.01 40.32 4.48
N ALA A 11 -15.99 41.32 3.60
CA ALA A 11 -15.49 41.19 2.23
C ALA A 11 -13.97 41.01 2.19
N PHE A 12 -13.20 41.74 3.00
CA PHE A 12 -11.76 41.55 3.12
C PHE A 12 -11.40 40.19 3.77
N GLY A 13 -12.14 39.77 4.79
CA GLY A 13 -11.98 38.44 5.40
C GLY A 13 -12.28 37.32 4.41
N GLY A 14 -13.33 37.48 3.59
CA GLY A 14 -13.69 36.51 2.53
C GLY A 14 -12.65 36.45 1.41
N ALA A 15 -12.17 37.58 0.93
CA ALA A 15 -11.14 37.64 -0.10
C ALA A 15 -9.79 37.07 0.38
N ALA A 16 -9.38 37.38 1.60
CA ALA A 16 -8.18 36.80 2.22
C ALA A 16 -8.32 35.27 2.40
N SER A 17 -9.49 34.79 2.80
CA SER A 17 -9.78 33.36 2.92
C SER A 17 -9.75 32.66 1.58
N LEU A 18 -10.32 33.24 0.53
CA LEU A 18 -10.31 32.68 -0.83
C LEU A 18 -8.89 32.69 -1.42
N ALA A 19 -8.12 33.74 -1.20
CA ALA A 19 -6.73 33.83 -1.62
C ALA A 19 -5.85 32.76 -0.89
N THR A 20 -6.09 32.57 0.38
CA THR A 20 -5.41 31.53 1.18
C THR A 20 -5.80 30.12 0.72
N LEU A 21 -7.08 29.88 0.43
CA LEU A 21 -7.58 28.62 -0.12
C LEU A 21 -6.97 28.33 -1.51
N HIS A 22 -6.95 29.35 -2.37
CA HIS A 22 -6.34 29.24 -3.70
C HIS A 22 -4.83 29.01 -3.62
N TRP A 23 -4.15 29.69 -2.72
CA TRP A 23 -2.73 29.53 -2.47
C TRP A 23 -2.40 28.12 -1.91
N LEU A 24 -3.18 27.61 -0.95
CA LEU A 24 -3.04 26.24 -0.43
C LEU A 24 -3.23 25.22 -1.55
N ARG A 25 -4.28 25.37 -2.38
CA ARG A 25 -4.52 24.48 -3.52
C ARG A 25 -3.38 24.50 -4.54
N ARG A 26 -2.85 25.69 -4.90
CA ARG A 26 -1.67 25.80 -5.78
C ARG A 26 -0.42 25.15 -5.20
N ARG A 27 -0.31 25.04 -3.88
CA ARG A 27 0.75 24.35 -3.17
C ARG A 27 0.45 22.85 -2.95
N GLY A 28 -0.65 22.34 -3.48
CA GLY A 28 -1.07 20.97 -3.33
C GLY A 28 -1.41 20.59 -1.88
N ILE A 29 -1.79 21.56 -1.06
CA ILE A 29 -2.36 21.33 0.25
C ILE A 29 -3.86 21.44 0.10
N ASP A 30 -4.58 20.30 0.21
CA ASP A 30 -6.03 20.36 0.27
C ASP A 30 -6.43 21.10 1.55
N PRO A 31 -7.16 22.23 1.46
CA PRO A 31 -7.60 22.98 2.63
C PRO A 31 -8.42 22.14 3.61
N ILE A 32 -9.07 21.08 3.15
CA ILE A 32 -9.84 20.16 3.98
C ILE A 32 -8.92 19.30 4.85
N LEU A 33 -7.73 18.94 4.35
CA LEU A 33 -6.74 18.15 5.07
C LEU A 33 -5.83 18.99 5.99
N ALA A 34 -5.64 20.26 5.67
CA ALA A 34 -4.73 21.15 6.41
C ALA A 34 -5.00 21.18 7.93
N PRO A 35 -6.23 21.30 8.44
CA PRO A 35 -6.49 21.29 9.88
C PRO A 35 -6.12 19.96 10.55
N THR A 36 -6.32 18.83 9.85
CA THR A 36 -5.99 17.51 10.36
C THR A 36 -4.47 17.33 10.43
N LEU A 37 -3.75 17.69 9.36
CA LEU A 37 -2.30 17.60 9.29
C LEU A 37 -1.63 18.52 10.32
N LEU A 38 -2.15 19.74 10.52
CA LEU A 38 -1.66 20.66 11.55
C LEU A 38 -1.85 20.08 12.95
N ARG A 39 -3.05 19.57 13.27
CA ARG A 39 -3.31 18.92 14.57
C ARG A 39 -2.40 17.72 14.80
N GLN A 40 -2.15 16.92 13.79
CA GLN A 40 -1.22 15.78 13.87
C GLN A 40 0.21 16.24 14.13
N SER A 41 0.68 17.29 13.48
CA SER A 41 2.04 17.80 13.66
C SER A 41 2.31 18.29 15.09
N LEU A 42 1.27 18.71 15.82
CA LEU A 42 1.33 19.13 17.21
C LEU A 42 1.27 17.97 18.23
N ARG A 43 0.95 16.75 17.78
CA ARG A 43 0.93 15.58 18.68
C ARG A 43 2.32 15.28 19.21
N ARG A 44 2.38 14.92 20.49
CA ARG A 44 3.61 14.36 21.07
C ARG A 44 3.68 12.87 20.68
N ALA A 45 4.85 12.42 20.29
CA ALA A 45 5.13 11.01 20.17
C ALA A 45 5.11 10.42 21.60
N THR A 46 4.20 9.48 21.84
CA THR A 46 4.13 8.72 23.10
C THR A 46 4.53 7.30 22.80
N VAL A 47 5.39 6.72 23.62
CA VAL A 47 5.74 5.30 23.51
C VAL A 47 4.61 4.50 24.17
N PRO A 48 4.01 3.54 23.47
CA PRO A 48 3.02 2.63 24.08
C PRO A 48 3.63 1.82 25.21
N ALA A 49 2.82 1.47 26.23
CA ALA A 49 3.29 0.67 27.37
C ALA A 49 3.79 -0.73 26.97
N ARG A 50 3.33 -1.28 25.85
CA ARG A 50 3.76 -2.56 25.26
C ARG A 50 4.94 -2.45 24.30
N GLY A 51 5.59 -1.28 24.22
CA GLY A 51 6.57 -0.98 23.19
C GLY A 51 5.93 -0.48 21.90
N ALA A 52 6.76 -0.27 20.89
CA ALA A 52 6.34 0.19 19.56
C ALA A 52 6.86 -0.79 18.49
N HIS A 53 5.98 -1.30 17.67
CA HIS A 53 6.28 -2.18 16.55
C HIS A 53 6.05 -1.42 15.24
N LEU A 54 7.13 -1.10 14.53
CA LEU A 54 7.08 -0.49 13.20
C LEU A 54 6.91 -1.60 12.16
N LEU A 55 5.77 -1.65 11.50
CA LEU A 55 5.48 -2.57 10.40
C LEU A 55 5.82 -1.84 9.09
N LEU A 56 7.00 -2.11 8.53
CA LEU A 56 7.55 -1.38 7.40
C LEU A 56 7.33 -2.15 6.10
N CYS A 57 6.46 -1.63 5.25
CA CYS A 57 6.19 -2.13 3.90
C CYS A 57 6.69 -1.11 2.86
N ILE A 58 7.42 -1.58 1.86
CA ILE A 58 7.78 -0.80 0.67
C ILE A 58 6.92 -1.32 -0.48
N ALA A 59 5.96 -0.50 -0.90
CA ALA A 59 5.09 -0.75 -2.04
C ALA A 59 5.69 -0.06 -3.28
N ASP A 60 6.25 -0.85 -4.17
CA ASP A 60 6.96 -0.38 -5.35
C ASP A 60 6.06 -0.46 -6.59
N HIS A 61 5.83 0.66 -7.25
CA HIS A 61 5.31 0.68 -8.62
C HIS A 61 6.44 0.18 -9.53
N PHE A 62 6.54 -1.16 -9.66
CA PHE A 62 7.65 -1.78 -10.37
C PHE A 62 7.36 -1.87 -11.86
N GLU A 63 7.76 -0.85 -12.59
CA GLU A 63 7.44 -0.60 -13.99
C GLU A 63 8.71 -0.70 -14.87
N PRO A 64 9.14 -1.91 -15.30
CA PRO A 64 10.35 -2.08 -16.09
C PRO A 64 10.30 -1.35 -17.44
N LEU A 65 9.11 -1.22 -18.03
CA LEU A 65 8.88 -0.54 -19.31
C LEU A 65 8.51 0.95 -19.15
N HIS A 66 8.61 1.51 -17.92
CA HIS A 66 8.37 2.93 -17.69
C HIS A 66 9.19 3.82 -18.61
N GLY A 67 8.51 4.78 -19.26
CA GLY A 67 9.14 5.65 -20.27
C GLY A 67 9.31 5.01 -21.64
N ARG A 68 8.78 3.78 -21.85
CA ARG A 68 8.84 3.02 -23.10
C ARG A 68 10.27 2.82 -23.63
N PRO A 69 11.20 2.31 -22.83
CA PRO A 69 12.57 2.03 -23.26
C PRO A 69 12.60 0.87 -24.25
N ALA A 70 13.77 0.64 -24.86
CA ALA A 70 14.02 -0.62 -25.55
C ALA A 70 13.95 -1.80 -24.56
N LEU A 71 13.48 -2.97 -25.01
CA LEU A 71 13.34 -4.17 -24.17
C LEU A 71 14.67 -4.55 -23.48
N ARG A 72 15.80 -4.34 -24.15
CA ARG A 72 17.13 -4.53 -23.56
C ARG A 72 17.31 -3.71 -22.28
N THR A 73 16.92 -2.43 -22.28
CA THR A 73 17.03 -1.56 -21.10
C THR A 73 16.12 -2.06 -19.97
N ALA A 74 14.89 -2.50 -20.30
CA ALA A 74 14.00 -3.08 -19.31
C ALA A 74 14.57 -4.36 -18.67
N ARG A 75 15.22 -5.23 -19.48
CA ARG A 75 15.96 -6.40 -18.97
C ARG A 75 17.11 -6.00 -18.03
N GLU A 76 17.87 -4.98 -18.39
CA GLU A 76 18.96 -4.45 -17.55
C GLU A 76 18.43 -3.92 -16.22
N ARG A 77 17.26 -3.25 -16.20
CA ARG A 77 16.58 -2.79 -14.99
C ARG A 77 16.23 -3.95 -14.05
N VAL A 78 15.57 -4.99 -14.56
CA VAL A 78 15.19 -6.17 -13.78
C VAL A 78 16.41 -6.94 -13.31
N ALA A 79 17.38 -7.21 -14.21
CA ALA A 79 18.61 -7.93 -13.87
C ALA A 79 19.38 -7.25 -12.72
N ARG A 80 19.36 -5.92 -12.68
CA ARG A 80 20.01 -5.16 -11.62
C ARG A 80 19.35 -5.41 -10.27
N TRP A 81 18.04 -5.49 -10.19
CA TRP A 81 17.33 -5.83 -8.95
C TRP A 81 17.68 -7.24 -8.47
N LEU A 82 17.70 -8.22 -9.38
CA LEU A 82 18.06 -9.60 -9.03
C LEU A 82 19.48 -9.72 -8.50
N HIS A 83 20.39 -8.94 -9.03
CA HIS A 83 21.80 -8.97 -8.62
C HIS A 83 22.06 -8.15 -7.37
N ASP A 84 21.65 -6.87 -7.36
CA ASP A 84 22.07 -5.92 -6.33
C ASP A 84 21.26 -6.09 -5.03
N TYR A 85 19.94 -6.40 -5.09
CA TYR A 85 19.09 -6.47 -3.90
C TYR A 85 19.56 -7.53 -2.89
N PRO A 86 19.79 -8.79 -3.28
CA PRO A 86 20.31 -9.80 -2.37
C PRO A 86 21.70 -9.48 -1.82
N GLN A 87 22.57 -8.88 -2.63
CA GLN A 87 23.92 -8.52 -2.21
C GLN A 87 23.93 -7.40 -1.17
N GLN A 88 23.09 -6.38 -1.36
CA GLN A 88 23.03 -5.21 -0.48
C GLN A 88 22.29 -5.52 0.84
N PHE A 89 21.22 -6.32 0.77
CA PHE A 89 20.28 -6.46 1.89
C PHE A 89 20.24 -7.84 2.52
N GLY A 90 20.87 -8.85 1.90
CA GLY A 90 20.82 -10.25 2.35
C GLY A 90 21.36 -10.51 3.75
N ASN A 91 22.22 -9.63 4.27
CA ASN A 91 22.79 -9.72 5.60
C ASN A 91 22.08 -8.87 6.67
N LEU A 92 21.13 -8.03 6.27
CA LEU A 92 20.38 -7.18 7.19
C LEU A 92 19.22 -7.97 7.80
N ARG A 93 18.91 -7.67 9.06
CA ARG A 93 17.85 -8.37 9.81
C ARG A 93 17.02 -7.38 10.60
N ASP A 94 15.70 -7.60 10.61
CA ASP A 94 14.76 -6.91 11.49
C ASP A 94 14.70 -7.56 12.88
N SER A 95 13.75 -7.13 13.70
CA SER A 95 13.57 -7.62 15.07
C SER A 95 13.15 -9.09 15.14
N ASP A 96 12.64 -9.67 14.07
CA ASP A 96 12.26 -11.09 13.94
C ASP A 96 13.32 -11.92 13.17
N GLY A 97 14.45 -11.32 12.80
CA GLY A 97 15.53 -11.97 12.05
C GLY A 97 15.26 -12.09 10.54
N ARG A 98 14.31 -11.32 9.99
CA ARG A 98 13.95 -11.33 8.57
C ARG A 98 14.75 -10.29 7.79
N THR A 99 15.06 -10.61 6.54
CA THR A 99 15.70 -9.67 5.59
C THR A 99 14.75 -8.57 5.16
N PRO A 100 15.23 -7.39 4.72
CA PRO A 100 14.41 -6.40 4.04
C PRO A 100 13.60 -7.03 2.91
N ARG A 101 12.32 -6.67 2.81
CA ARG A 101 11.38 -7.18 1.81
C ARG A 101 10.77 -6.04 1.01
N HIS A 102 10.50 -6.32 -0.26
CA HIS A 102 9.87 -5.40 -1.20
C HIS A 102 8.53 -5.97 -1.66
N THR A 103 7.56 -5.13 -1.96
CA THR A 103 6.35 -5.57 -2.67
C THR A 103 6.37 -4.95 -4.05
N PHE A 104 6.54 -5.77 -5.06
CA PHE A 104 6.58 -5.38 -6.45
C PHE A 104 5.16 -5.33 -7.01
N PHE A 105 4.54 -4.16 -7.06
CA PHE A 105 3.27 -3.96 -7.75
C PHE A 105 3.56 -3.85 -9.24
N TYR A 106 3.33 -4.97 -9.96
CA TYR A 106 3.68 -5.12 -11.36
C TYR A 106 2.51 -4.73 -12.28
N PRO A 107 2.73 -3.89 -13.31
CA PRO A 107 1.66 -3.39 -14.16
C PRO A 107 1.15 -4.45 -15.15
N CYS A 108 -0.17 -4.64 -15.19
CA CYS A 108 -0.83 -5.60 -16.09
C CYS A 108 -0.47 -5.36 -17.57
N GLU A 109 -0.39 -4.09 -17.96
CA GLU A 109 -0.12 -3.66 -19.33
C GLU A 109 1.35 -3.77 -19.75
N GLU A 110 2.25 -4.03 -18.80
CA GLU A 110 3.68 -4.24 -19.05
C GLU A 110 4.07 -5.73 -18.92
N TYR A 111 3.12 -6.66 -19.07
CA TYR A 111 3.38 -8.08 -18.88
C TYR A 111 4.46 -8.59 -19.84
N GLU A 112 5.55 -9.04 -19.26
CA GLU A 112 6.65 -9.75 -19.92
C GLU A 112 7.02 -10.97 -19.06
N PRO A 113 6.82 -12.21 -19.54
CA PRO A 113 7.04 -13.42 -18.74
C PRO A 113 8.42 -13.48 -18.10
N GLU A 114 9.48 -13.13 -18.85
CA GLU A 114 10.86 -13.15 -18.35
C GLU A 114 11.09 -12.23 -17.13
N PHE A 115 10.33 -11.13 -17.01
CA PHE A 115 10.48 -10.22 -15.88
C PHE A 115 9.79 -10.78 -14.62
N LEU A 116 8.65 -11.44 -14.81
CA LEU A 116 7.95 -12.08 -13.71
C LEU A 116 8.66 -13.36 -13.23
N ASP A 117 9.24 -14.14 -14.13
CA ASP A 117 10.08 -15.29 -13.76
C ASP A 117 11.29 -14.83 -12.91
N ALA A 118 11.92 -13.73 -13.31
CA ALA A 118 13.01 -13.12 -12.57
C ALA A 118 12.59 -12.63 -11.18
N LEU A 119 11.45 -11.93 -11.07
CA LEU A 119 10.89 -11.48 -9.79
C LEU A 119 10.47 -12.67 -8.91
N THR A 120 9.93 -13.74 -9.50
CA THR A 120 9.57 -14.96 -8.79
C THR A 120 10.79 -15.56 -8.08
N GLU A 121 11.94 -15.62 -8.77
CA GLU A 121 13.19 -16.10 -8.18
C GLU A 121 13.62 -15.23 -6.99
N LEU A 122 13.56 -13.90 -7.12
CA LEU A 122 13.87 -12.97 -6.05
C LEU A 122 12.92 -13.14 -4.84
N CYS A 123 11.63 -13.35 -5.10
CA CYS A 123 10.62 -13.57 -4.08
C CYS A 123 10.84 -14.90 -3.34
N ARG A 124 11.17 -15.99 -4.06
CA ARG A 124 11.49 -17.30 -3.45
C ARG A 124 12.72 -17.25 -2.54
N GLN A 125 13.67 -16.38 -2.82
CA GLN A 125 14.79 -16.11 -1.95
C GLN A 125 14.41 -15.32 -0.67
N GLY A 126 13.14 -14.93 -0.53
CA GLY A 126 12.61 -14.22 0.64
C GLY A 126 12.73 -12.69 0.58
N PHE A 127 13.03 -12.10 -0.58
CA PHE A 127 13.24 -10.66 -0.72
C PHE A 127 12.00 -9.86 -1.11
N GLY A 128 10.85 -10.50 -1.26
CA GLY A 128 9.62 -9.78 -1.54
C GLY A 128 8.45 -10.65 -1.99
N GLU A 129 7.42 -9.98 -2.49
CA GLU A 129 6.23 -10.57 -3.10
C GLU A 129 5.79 -9.69 -4.28
N VAL A 130 5.07 -10.28 -5.25
CA VAL A 130 4.51 -9.55 -6.40
C VAL A 130 3.02 -9.37 -6.19
N GLU A 131 2.52 -8.16 -6.52
CA GLU A 131 1.11 -7.79 -6.46
C GLU A 131 0.69 -7.05 -7.75
N ILE A 132 -0.59 -6.75 -7.91
CA ILE A 132 -1.14 -6.20 -9.14
C ILE A 132 -1.10 -4.67 -9.17
N HIS A 133 -0.64 -4.13 -10.28
CA HIS A 133 -0.66 -2.72 -10.65
C HIS A 133 -1.39 -2.53 -11.98
N LEU A 134 -2.08 -1.42 -12.18
CA LEU A 134 -2.79 -1.15 -13.44
C LEU A 134 -2.85 0.35 -13.72
N HIS A 135 -2.40 0.73 -14.94
CA HIS A 135 -2.68 2.02 -15.54
C HIS A 135 -3.82 1.89 -16.55
N HIS A 136 -4.85 2.70 -16.42
CA HIS A 136 -5.92 2.73 -17.40
C HIS A 136 -6.49 4.15 -17.56
N ASP A 137 -7.05 4.46 -18.73
CA ASP A 137 -7.65 5.76 -19.05
C ASP A 137 -8.85 5.56 -19.98
N GLY A 138 -9.94 6.26 -19.70
CA GLY A 138 -11.18 6.11 -20.46
C GLY A 138 -11.71 4.66 -20.45
N ASP A 139 -11.47 3.93 -19.37
CA ASP A 139 -11.79 2.51 -19.26
C ASP A 139 -13.27 2.27 -18.90
N THR A 140 -13.68 1.02 -19.00
CA THR A 140 -15.02 0.56 -18.62
C THR A 140 -14.93 -0.51 -17.54
N ALA A 141 -15.95 -0.60 -16.70
CA ALA A 141 -16.06 -1.61 -15.64
C ALA A 141 -15.76 -3.04 -16.14
N ARG A 142 -16.36 -3.41 -17.29
CA ARG A 142 -16.19 -4.75 -17.90
C ARG A 142 -14.76 -5.00 -18.37
N ARG A 143 -14.09 -4.00 -18.96
CA ARG A 143 -12.72 -4.16 -19.44
C ARG A 143 -11.75 -4.28 -18.26
N MET A 144 -11.87 -3.42 -17.26
CA MET A 144 -11.07 -3.48 -16.05
C MET A 144 -11.22 -4.83 -15.34
N GLU A 145 -12.46 -5.29 -15.13
CA GLU A 145 -12.76 -6.58 -14.51
C GLU A 145 -12.08 -7.74 -15.25
N ARG A 146 -12.21 -7.78 -16.56
CA ARG A 146 -11.56 -8.81 -17.40
C ARG A 146 -10.04 -8.75 -17.28
N THR A 147 -9.42 -7.57 -17.40
CA THR A 147 -7.97 -7.40 -17.27
C THR A 147 -7.46 -7.92 -15.94
N LEU A 148 -8.14 -7.60 -14.84
CA LEU A 148 -7.74 -8.05 -13.50
C LEU A 148 -7.88 -9.57 -13.34
N ILE A 149 -8.96 -10.18 -13.85
CA ILE A 149 -9.16 -11.64 -13.81
C ILE A 149 -8.07 -12.36 -14.60
N GLU A 150 -7.83 -11.93 -15.85
CA GLU A 150 -6.83 -12.53 -16.73
C GLU A 150 -5.42 -12.43 -16.13
N PHE A 151 -5.04 -11.24 -15.65
CA PHE A 151 -3.70 -11.05 -15.09
C PHE A 151 -3.50 -11.77 -13.75
N ARG A 152 -4.53 -11.80 -12.88
CA ARG A 152 -4.51 -12.59 -11.65
C ARG A 152 -4.28 -14.09 -11.96
N GLN A 153 -4.91 -14.63 -13.00
CA GLN A 153 -4.71 -16.01 -13.42
C GLN A 153 -3.29 -16.26 -13.89
N VAL A 154 -2.77 -15.41 -14.77
CA VAL A 154 -1.37 -15.49 -15.25
C VAL A 154 -0.39 -15.47 -14.08
N LEU A 155 -0.50 -14.52 -13.16
CA LEU A 155 0.40 -14.45 -12.02
C LEU A 155 0.36 -15.69 -11.12
N ALA A 156 -0.85 -16.22 -10.88
CA ALA A 156 -1.03 -17.34 -9.97
C ALA A 156 -0.69 -18.69 -10.62
N GLU A 157 -1.07 -18.91 -11.88
CA GLU A 157 -1.01 -20.22 -12.54
C GLU A 157 0.30 -20.40 -13.32
N GLU A 158 0.80 -19.35 -13.99
CA GLU A 158 2.03 -19.44 -14.79
C GLU A 158 3.29 -19.16 -13.97
N HIS A 159 3.23 -18.22 -13.01
CA HIS A 159 4.40 -17.78 -12.24
C HIS A 159 4.40 -18.24 -10.78
N GLY A 160 3.30 -18.80 -10.25
CA GLY A 160 3.19 -19.23 -8.85
C GLY A 160 3.26 -18.06 -7.86
N LEU A 161 2.85 -16.88 -8.29
CA LEU A 161 2.83 -15.64 -7.52
C LEU A 161 1.46 -15.40 -6.85
N LEU A 162 1.30 -14.24 -6.21
CA LEU A 162 0.14 -13.83 -5.43
C LEU A 162 -0.06 -14.66 -4.15
N SER A 163 -1.23 -14.58 -3.58
CA SER A 163 -1.62 -15.27 -2.35
C SER A 163 -2.96 -15.98 -2.51
N PHE A 164 -3.34 -16.75 -1.51
CA PHE A 164 -4.66 -17.37 -1.44
C PHE A 164 -5.22 -17.31 -0.01
N HIS A 165 -6.52 -17.29 0.11
CA HIS A 165 -7.21 -17.36 1.39
C HIS A 165 -6.99 -18.72 2.05
N ARG A 166 -6.49 -18.72 3.27
CA ARG A 166 -6.24 -19.94 4.07
C ARG A 166 -7.48 -20.84 4.18
N GLN A 167 -8.67 -20.24 4.29
CA GLN A 167 -9.92 -20.99 4.49
C GLN A 167 -10.56 -21.46 3.19
N THR A 168 -10.58 -20.64 2.13
CA THR A 168 -11.28 -20.95 0.88
C THR A 168 -10.37 -21.48 -0.21
N GLY A 169 -9.08 -21.20 -0.16
CA GLY A 169 -8.12 -21.49 -1.23
C GLY A 169 -8.23 -20.56 -2.45
N GLU A 170 -9.10 -19.56 -2.39
CA GLU A 170 -9.27 -18.59 -3.47
C GLU A 170 -8.07 -17.68 -3.60
N THR A 171 -7.59 -17.47 -4.84
CA THR A 171 -6.48 -16.57 -5.13
C THR A 171 -6.86 -15.13 -4.82
N ALA A 172 -5.97 -14.43 -4.13
CA ALA A 172 -6.14 -13.05 -3.68
C ALA A 172 -4.91 -12.21 -4.04
N TYR A 173 -5.12 -10.91 -4.26
CA TYR A 173 -4.08 -9.96 -4.63
C TYR A 173 -4.26 -8.60 -3.95
N GLY A 174 -3.15 -7.86 -3.75
CA GLY A 174 -3.15 -6.45 -3.44
C GLY A 174 -3.17 -5.60 -4.69
N PHE A 175 -3.67 -4.38 -4.60
CA PHE A 175 -3.81 -3.49 -5.75
C PHE A 175 -3.22 -2.10 -5.51
N ILE A 176 -2.58 -1.55 -6.56
CA ILE A 176 -2.26 -0.14 -6.69
C ILE A 176 -2.78 0.38 -8.02
N HIS A 177 -3.54 1.48 -7.99
CA HIS A 177 -3.93 2.21 -9.19
C HIS A 177 -2.74 3.04 -9.71
N GLY A 178 -2.30 2.79 -10.94
CA GLY A 178 -1.08 3.34 -11.52
C GLY A 178 -1.00 4.86 -11.53
N ASN A 179 -2.10 5.51 -11.82
CA ASN A 179 -2.16 6.97 -11.91
C ASN A 179 -2.77 7.64 -10.65
N TRP A 180 -2.86 6.93 -9.52
CA TRP A 180 -3.54 7.38 -8.29
C TRP A 180 -4.99 7.81 -8.46
N ALA A 181 -5.60 7.55 -9.62
CA ALA A 181 -6.94 8.04 -9.95
C ALA A 181 -8.08 7.08 -9.53
N LEU A 182 -7.84 6.26 -8.50
CA LEU A 182 -8.79 5.27 -7.97
C LEU A 182 -10.22 5.82 -7.91
N CYS A 183 -11.20 5.04 -8.35
CA CYS A 183 -12.62 5.39 -8.45
C CYS A 183 -12.84 6.70 -9.22
N ASN A 184 -12.17 6.84 -10.37
CA ASN A 184 -12.33 8.02 -11.24
C ASN A 184 -12.17 9.37 -10.50
N SER A 185 -11.17 9.43 -9.60
CA SER A 185 -11.07 10.52 -8.63
C SER A 185 -10.46 11.81 -9.17
N ARG A 186 -9.89 11.82 -10.38
CA ARG A 186 -9.42 13.06 -11.00
C ARG A 186 -10.59 13.97 -11.37
N PRO A 187 -10.47 15.28 -11.13
CA PRO A 187 -11.53 16.24 -11.47
C PRO A 187 -11.84 16.33 -12.97
N ASP A 188 -10.88 15.98 -13.83
CA ASP A 188 -11.01 15.99 -15.29
C ASP A 188 -11.43 14.61 -15.87
N GLY A 189 -11.65 13.60 -15.02
CA GLY A 189 -12.04 12.24 -15.39
C GLY A 189 -10.97 11.44 -16.13
N ARG A 190 -9.75 11.95 -16.27
CA ARG A 190 -8.64 11.25 -16.94
C ARG A 190 -8.01 10.20 -16.03
N TRP A 191 -7.34 9.22 -16.65
CA TRP A 191 -6.54 8.20 -16.02
C TRP A 191 -7.33 7.19 -15.20
N CYS A 192 -8.59 6.98 -15.52
CA CYS A 192 -9.45 5.95 -14.97
C CYS A 192 -10.65 5.72 -15.88
N GLY A 193 -11.81 6.33 -15.62
CA GLY A 193 -13.07 6.16 -16.36
C GLY A 193 -14.08 5.26 -15.64
N VAL A 194 -13.66 4.59 -14.54
CA VAL A 194 -14.48 3.62 -13.80
C VAL A 194 -14.80 4.15 -12.41
N ASN A 195 -16.08 4.34 -12.09
CA ASN A 195 -16.50 4.77 -10.76
C ASN A 195 -16.59 3.60 -9.77
N GLU A 196 -16.87 2.41 -10.29
CA GLU A 196 -17.22 1.19 -9.55
C GLU A 196 -16.00 0.34 -9.17
N GLU A 197 -14.79 0.87 -9.17
CA GLU A 197 -13.55 0.12 -8.95
C GLU A 197 -13.53 -0.65 -7.63
N ILE A 198 -14.09 -0.12 -6.55
CA ILE A 198 -14.15 -0.83 -5.25
C ILE A 198 -14.90 -2.17 -5.40
N ASP A 199 -16.04 -2.18 -6.09
CA ASP A 199 -16.82 -3.39 -6.30
C ASP A 199 -16.09 -4.37 -7.22
N ILE A 200 -15.46 -3.88 -8.30
CA ILE A 200 -14.68 -4.69 -9.25
C ILE A 200 -13.47 -5.31 -8.56
N LEU A 201 -12.65 -4.53 -7.89
CA LEU A 201 -11.49 -5.02 -7.16
C LEU A 201 -11.89 -6.12 -6.18
N ARG A 202 -12.93 -5.89 -5.38
CA ARG A 202 -13.43 -6.88 -4.43
C ARG A 202 -13.92 -8.17 -5.12
N SER A 203 -14.71 -8.06 -6.21
CA SER A 203 -15.28 -9.21 -6.92
C SER A 203 -14.24 -10.02 -7.67
N THR A 204 -13.10 -9.43 -8.01
CA THR A 204 -11.99 -10.10 -8.71
C THR A 204 -10.93 -10.67 -7.76
N GLY A 205 -11.13 -10.59 -6.43
CA GLY A 205 -10.25 -11.18 -5.42
C GLY A 205 -9.21 -10.24 -4.82
N CYS A 206 -9.37 -8.91 -5.01
CA CYS A 206 -8.51 -7.95 -4.33
C CYS A 206 -8.79 -7.94 -2.82
N TYR A 207 -7.75 -8.16 -2.02
CA TYR A 207 -7.85 -8.11 -0.56
C TYR A 207 -7.71 -6.70 0.01
N ALA A 208 -6.89 -5.85 -0.59
CA ALA A 208 -6.72 -4.46 -0.18
C ALA A 208 -6.15 -3.58 -1.30
N ASP A 209 -6.45 -2.28 -1.22
CA ASP A 209 -5.85 -1.24 -2.06
C ASP A 209 -4.75 -0.49 -1.31
N PHE A 210 -3.61 -0.27 -1.98
CA PHE A 210 -2.42 0.40 -1.45
C PHE A 210 -2.10 1.72 -2.17
N THR A 211 -3.01 2.26 -2.98
CA THR A 211 -2.78 3.43 -3.82
C THR A 211 -2.40 4.69 -3.04
N MET A 212 -3.07 4.96 -1.90
CA MET A 212 -2.88 6.21 -1.17
C MET A 212 -1.65 6.18 -0.22
N PRO A 213 -1.02 7.34 0.08
CA PRO A 213 -1.42 8.70 -0.26
C PRO A 213 -0.90 9.15 -1.63
N SER A 214 -1.65 10.01 -2.29
CA SER A 214 -1.29 10.64 -3.57
C SER A 214 -0.97 12.15 -3.44
N ALA A 215 -1.04 12.71 -2.24
CA ALA A 215 -0.80 14.15 -2.03
C ALA A 215 0.57 14.61 -2.56
N PRO A 216 0.61 15.68 -3.35
CA PRO A 216 -0.37 16.77 -3.51
C PRO A 216 -1.35 16.60 -4.68
N HIS A 217 -1.44 15.41 -5.26
CA HIS A 217 -2.30 15.18 -6.41
C HIS A 217 -3.78 15.37 -6.03
N PRO A 218 -4.64 15.88 -6.93
CA PRO A 218 -6.05 16.13 -6.63
C PRO A 218 -6.88 14.85 -6.37
N THR A 219 -6.33 13.67 -6.66
CA THR A 219 -6.92 12.37 -6.34
C THR A 219 -6.81 11.99 -4.87
N GLN A 220 -6.04 12.73 -4.07
CA GLN A 220 -5.85 12.42 -2.64
C GLN A 220 -7.17 12.18 -1.91
N ALA A 221 -7.29 11.03 -1.25
CA ALA A 221 -8.43 10.69 -0.42
C ALA A 221 -8.52 11.61 0.81
N ARG A 222 -9.75 11.85 1.29
CA ARG A 222 -9.98 12.66 2.50
C ARG A 222 -9.74 11.89 3.79
N THR A 223 -9.83 10.56 3.75
CA THR A 223 -9.38 9.69 4.84
C THR A 223 -7.87 9.55 4.73
N ILE A 224 -7.14 10.01 5.74
CA ILE A 224 -5.67 9.97 5.83
C ILE A 224 -5.22 9.34 7.14
N ASN A 225 -4.06 8.69 7.12
CA ASN A 225 -3.42 8.13 8.31
C ASN A 225 -4.33 7.16 9.09
N GLN A 226 -5.10 6.38 8.37
CA GLN A 226 -6.03 5.40 8.93
C GLN A 226 -6.20 4.25 7.96
N LEU A 227 -6.11 3.02 8.45
CA LEU A 227 -6.61 1.85 7.73
C LEU A 227 -8.14 1.93 7.75
N TYR A 228 -8.78 1.75 6.60
CA TYR A 228 -10.23 1.92 6.53
C TYR A 228 -10.87 1.06 5.43
N TYR A 229 -12.14 0.79 5.61
CA TYR A 229 -12.98 0.12 4.62
C TYR A 229 -13.76 1.15 3.79
N ALA A 230 -13.61 1.12 2.48
CA ALA A 230 -14.42 1.90 1.56
C ALA A 230 -15.44 1.02 0.83
N ARG A 231 -16.57 1.60 0.47
CA ARG A 231 -17.61 0.97 -0.34
C ARG A 231 -17.88 1.79 -1.59
N ASN A 232 -18.26 1.11 -2.65
CA ASN A 232 -18.70 1.80 -3.84
C ASN A 232 -19.96 2.66 -3.56
N VAL A 233 -19.99 3.85 -4.16
CA VAL A 233 -21.16 4.73 -4.18
C VAL A 233 -21.65 4.76 -5.62
N PRO A 234 -22.79 4.11 -5.94
CA PRO A 234 -23.25 3.92 -7.30
C PRO A 234 -23.30 5.22 -8.12
N GLY A 235 -22.70 5.19 -9.32
CA GLY A 235 -22.66 6.33 -10.25
C GLY A 235 -21.84 7.54 -9.77
N ARG A 236 -21.09 7.43 -8.69
CA ARG A 236 -20.29 8.54 -8.16
C ARG A 236 -18.79 8.25 -8.20
N PRO A 237 -17.98 9.19 -8.67
CA PRO A 237 -16.53 9.09 -8.53
C PRO A 237 -16.10 9.23 -7.05
N ARG A 238 -14.84 8.83 -6.75
CA ARG A 238 -14.19 9.01 -5.44
C ARG A 238 -14.83 8.20 -4.32
N SER A 239 -15.33 7.01 -4.61
CA SER A 239 -15.90 6.10 -3.58
C SER A 239 -14.91 5.76 -2.46
N HIS A 240 -13.61 5.80 -2.73
CA HIS A 240 -12.53 5.57 -1.76
C HIS A 240 -12.24 6.77 -0.84
N ASP A 241 -12.86 7.92 -1.07
CA ASP A 241 -12.53 9.19 -0.37
C ASP A 241 -12.77 9.11 1.14
N ARG A 242 -13.78 8.32 1.56
CA ARG A 242 -14.18 8.13 2.95
C ARG A 242 -14.56 6.68 3.23
N GLY A 243 -14.35 6.27 4.48
CA GLY A 243 -14.73 4.93 4.90
C GLY A 243 -14.71 4.76 6.42
N SER A 244 -15.03 3.55 6.87
CA SER A 244 -15.04 3.15 8.27
C SER A 244 -13.67 2.65 8.69
N GLY A 245 -13.12 3.14 9.80
CA GLY A 245 -11.81 2.69 10.30
C GLY A 245 -11.78 1.21 10.65
N VAL A 246 -10.71 0.53 10.28
CA VAL A 246 -10.47 -0.87 10.64
C VAL A 246 -10.43 -1.01 12.16
N GLY A 247 -11.17 -1.97 12.70
CA GLY A 247 -11.27 -2.22 14.14
C GLY A 247 -12.12 -1.20 14.92
N ALA A 248 -12.68 -0.18 14.27
CA ALA A 248 -13.61 0.76 14.91
C ALA A 248 -15.06 0.22 14.95
N ALA A 249 -15.41 -0.62 13.97
CA ALA A 249 -16.67 -1.35 13.83
C ALA A 249 -16.43 -2.56 12.93
N PRO A 250 -17.32 -3.55 12.87
CA PRO A 250 -17.22 -4.63 11.89
C PRO A 250 -17.09 -4.09 10.47
N ALA A 251 -16.32 -4.80 9.64
CA ALA A 251 -16.15 -4.44 8.22
C ALA A 251 -17.52 -4.34 7.55
N PRO A 252 -17.83 -3.22 6.88
CA PRO A 252 -19.11 -3.10 6.17
C PRO A 252 -19.21 -4.11 5.02
N ASP A 253 -20.41 -4.64 4.79
CA ASP A 253 -20.64 -5.52 3.64
C ASP A 253 -20.21 -4.85 2.34
N ARG A 254 -19.64 -5.64 1.42
CA ARG A 254 -19.17 -5.17 0.11
C ARG A 254 -18.17 -4.03 0.18
N SER A 255 -17.34 -4.02 1.21
CA SER A 255 -16.25 -3.05 1.34
C SER A 255 -14.90 -3.66 0.96
N LEU A 256 -13.96 -2.81 0.58
CA LEU A 256 -12.56 -3.12 0.35
C LEU A 256 -11.72 -2.40 1.40
N MET A 257 -10.71 -3.06 1.96
CA MET A 257 -9.75 -2.41 2.84
C MET A 257 -8.80 -1.53 2.04
N LEU A 258 -8.58 -0.30 2.51
CA LEU A 258 -7.55 0.58 2.00
C LEU A 258 -6.44 0.75 3.05
N ILE A 259 -5.20 0.57 2.62
CA ILE A 259 -3.99 0.66 3.45
C ILE A 259 -3.14 1.83 2.95
N PRO A 260 -3.44 3.07 3.36
CA PRO A 260 -2.67 4.23 2.96
C PRO A 260 -1.34 4.30 3.73
N GLY A 261 -0.32 4.88 3.09
CA GLY A 261 0.90 5.27 3.77
C GLY A 261 0.71 6.52 4.65
N PRO A 262 1.75 6.89 5.43
CA PRO A 262 1.72 8.06 6.29
C PRO A 262 1.68 9.36 5.47
N LEU A 263 0.90 10.33 5.94
CA LEU A 263 0.87 11.69 5.42
C LEU A 263 1.05 12.68 6.56
N ALA A 264 2.11 13.48 6.54
CA ALA A 264 2.45 14.40 7.63
C ALA A 264 3.08 15.70 7.11
N LEU A 265 3.24 16.69 8.00
CA LEU A 265 3.99 17.91 7.75
C LEU A 265 5.35 17.84 8.44
N ASP A 266 6.41 17.95 7.66
CA ASP A 266 7.79 18.02 8.15
C ASP A 266 8.22 19.46 8.38
N TRP A 267 8.21 19.87 9.63
CA TRP A 267 8.63 21.20 10.08
C TRP A 267 10.14 21.31 10.26
N SER A 268 10.87 20.21 10.26
CA SER A 268 12.34 20.22 10.33
C SER A 268 12.96 20.65 9.00
N ARG A 269 12.29 20.31 7.90
CA ARG A 269 12.69 20.70 6.54
C ARG A 269 11.67 21.67 5.96
N ARG A 270 12.05 22.93 5.81
CA ARG A 270 11.14 23.99 5.37
C ARG A 270 11.47 24.47 3.95
N LYS A 271 10.45 24.64 3.14
CA LYS A 271 10.58 25.31 1.84
C LYS A 271 10.58 26.82 2.04
N GLY A 272 11.64 27.50 1.58
CA GLY A 272 11.81 28.95 1.78
C GLY A 272 11.88 29.36 3.26
N GLY A 273 12.34 28.49 4.15
CA GLY A 273 12.49 28.77 5.58
C GLY A 273 11.19 28.85 6.39
N VAL A 274 10.03 28.85 5.73
CA VAL A 274 8.73 29.13 6.37
C VAL A 274 7.78 27.92 6.34
N PHE A 275 7.63 27.27 5.16
CA PHE A 275 6.59 26.27 4.97
C PHE A 275 7.11 24.85 5.18
N PRO A 276 6.43 23.99 5.94
CA PRO A 276 6.84 22.60 6.13
C PRO A 276 6.82 21.86 4.78
N ARG A 277 7.70 20.87 4.62
CA ARG A 277 7.60 19.90 3.53
C ARG A 277 6.55 18.85 3.86
N ARG A 278 6.04 18.18 2.85
CA ARG A 278 5.17 17.02 3.06
C ARG A 278 6.02 15.77 3.23
N GLU A 279 5.62 14.93 4.16
CA GLU A 279 5.99 13.53 4.27
C GLU A 279 4.78 12.72 3.80
N ASN A 280 4.93 11.99 2.71
CA ASN A 280 3.88 11.16 2.11
C ASN A 280 4.33 9.71 1.90
N GLY A 281 5.42 9.29 2.53
CA GLY A 281 5.96 7.95 2.39
C GLY A 281 6.72 7.68 1.07
N CYS A 282 6.89 8.67 0.19
CA CYS A 282 7.64 8.50 -1.06
C CYS A 282 9.13 8.29 -0.78
N ILE A 283 9.75 7.33 -1.50
CA ILE A 283 11.20 7.11 -1.53
C ILE A 283 11.69 7.43 -2.94
N GLN A 284 12.56 8.43 -3.07
CA GLN A 284 13.17 8.89 -4.32
C GLN A 284 14.41 9.73 -4.04
N ALA A 285 15.19 10.07 -5.06
CA ALA A 285 16.43 10.85 -4.89
C ALA A 285 16.25 12.18 -4.14
N SER A 286 15.14 12.90 -4.37
CA SER A 286 14.82 14.15 -3.66
C SER A 286 14.26 13.93 -2.25
N GLN A 287 13.89 12.71 -1.89
CA GLN A 287 13.34 12.29 -0.60
C GLN A 287 13.82 10.87 -0.24
N PRO A 288 15.14 10.69 -0.01
CA PRO A 288 15.70 9.37 0.28
C PRO A 288 15.16 8.81 1.61
N PRO A 289 15.28 7.48 1.82
CA PRO A 289 14.96 6.89 3.10
C PRO A 289 15.92 7.43 4.16
N ALA A 290 15.41 7.76 5.34
CA ALA A 290 16.21 8.31 6.43
C ALA A 290 15.53 8.12 7.78
N LEU A 291 16.33 7.88 8.84
CA LEU A 291 15.80 7.67 10.20
C LEU A 291 15.07 8.92 10.74
N GLU A 292 15.45 10.11 10.29
CA GLU A 292 14.85 11.38 10.65
C GLU A 292 13.37 11.47 10.23
N ARG A 293 12.93 10.63 9.31
CA ARG A 293 11.53 10.53 8.88
C ARG A 293 10.67 9.69 9.84
N LEU A 294 11.28 8.79 10.61
CA LEU A 294 10.58 7.90 11.54
C LEU A 294 9.65 8.64 12.53
N PRO A 295 10.03 9.76 13.17
CA PRO A 295 9.12 10.50 14.04
C PRO A 295 7.87 11.02 13.34
N LEU A 296 7.92 11.30 12.04
CA LEU A 296 6.75 11.74 11.25
C LEU A 296 5.79 10.57 11.00
N TRP A 297 6.32 9.39 10.69
CA TRP A 297 5.52 8.17 10.51
C TRP A 297 4.82 7.75 11.80
N VAL A 298 5.55 7.76 12.92
CA VAL A 298 4.99 7.46 14.25
C VAL A 298 3.90 8.48 14.65
N LYS A 299 4.09 9.77 14.37
CA LYS A 299 3.08 10.81 14.64
C LYS A 299 1.84 10.70 13.74
N ALA A 300 1.96 10.14 12.53
CA ALA A 300 0.84 9.87 11.65
C ALA A 300 -0.14 8.89 12.29
N ARG A 301 0.34 7.95 13.13
CA ARG A 301 -0.46 6.97 13.88
C ARG A 301 -1.40 6.16 12.99
N VAL A 302 -0.87 5.58 11.91
CA VAL A 302 -1.61 4.59 11.13
C VAL A 302 -1.64 3.32 11.96
N GLN A 303 -2.75 3.09 12.65
CA GLN A 303 -2.90 2.03 13.67
C GLN A 303 -4.30 1.44 13.65
N VAL A 304 -4.44 0.21 14.15
CA VAL A 304 -5.73 -0.40 14.49
C VAL A 304 -5.95 -0.21 16.00
N PRO A 305 -7.14 0.20 16.46
CA PRO A 305 -7.39 0.53 17.88
C PRO A 305 -7.05 -0.59 18.88
N THR A 306 -7.23 -1.84 18.50
CA THR A 306 -6.94 -3.04 19.30
C THR A 306 -5.45 -3.32 19.47
N ARG A 307 -4.63 -2.79 18.57
CA ARG A 307 -3.15 -2.89 18.59
C ARG A 307 -2.51 -1.51 18.42
N PRO A 308 -2.65 -0.62 19.40
CA PRO A 308 -2.09 0.73 19.35
C PRO A 308 -0.56 0.75 19.43
N ASP A 309 0.07 -0.37 19.71
CA ASP A 309 1.50 -0.65 19.67
C ASP A 309 2.01 -0.96 18.25
N TRP A 310 1.15 -1.26 17.27
CA TRP A 310 1.50 -1.54 15.88
C TRP A 310 1.34 -0.32 14.99
N TYR A 311 2.43 0.14 14.39
CA TYR A 311 2.47 1.29 13.47
C TYR A 311 2.62 0.77 12.04
N PHE A 312 1.57 0.91 11.24
CA PHE A 312 1.54 0.51 9.83
C PHE A 312 2.20 1.59 8.99
N VAL A 313 3.37 1.33 8.47
CA VAL A 313 4.15 2.30 7.68
C VAL A 313 4.38 1.76 6.28
N LYS A 314 3.45 2.08 5.37
CA LYS A 314 3.59 1.80 3.95
C LYS A 314 4.31 2.95 3.28
N LEU A 315 5.52 2.72 2.81
CA LEU A 315 6.28 3.62 1.93
C LEU A 315 6.02 3.24 0.48
N HIS A 316 6.29 4.14 -0.47
CA HIS A 316 6.14 3.85 -1.89
C HIS A 316 7.31 4.41 -2.70
N CYS A 317 7.59 3.77 -3.83
CA CYS A 317 8.64 4.14 -4.77
C CYS A 317 8.26 3.73 -6.20
N HIS A 318 9.15 4.06 -7.17
CA HIS A 318 9.15 3.55 -8.52
C HIS A 318 10.55 2.97 -8.74
N GLY A 319 10.72 1.67 -8.48
CA GLY A 319 12.03 1.06 -8.31
C GLY A 319 12.71 0.61 -9.60
N ALA A 320 11.94 0.29 -10.62
CA ALA A 320 12.50 -0.26 -11.85
C ALA A 320 13.35 0.74 -12.66
N PRO A 321 13.01 2.05 -12.83
CA PRO A 321 13.81 3.01 -13.58
C PRO A 321 15.19 3.27 -12.96
N GLU A 322 16.17 3.58 -13.80
CA GLU A 322 17.59 3.71 -13.43
C GLU A 322 17.86 4.83 -12.42
N ASP A 323 17.09 5.91 -12.46
CA ASP A 323 17.21 7.06 -11.55
C ASP A 323 16.82 6.72 -10.09
N ALA A 324 16.09 5.61 -9.89
CA ALA A 324 15.75 5.09 -8.57
C ALA A 324 16.81 4.15 -7.98
N HIS A 325 17.64 3.50 -8.82
CA HIS A 325 18.56 2.44 -8.39
C HIS A 325 19.59 2.94 -7.37
N GLU A 326 20.13 4.15 -7.54
CA GLU A 326 21.11 4.71 -6.60
C GLU A 326 20.52 4.82 -5.18
N VAL A 327 19.24 5.14 -5.08
CA VAL A 327 18.57 5.30 -3.78
C VAL A 327 18.09 3.97 -3.22
N LEU A 328 17.46 3.13 -4.04
CA LEU A 328 16.76 1.92 -3.59
C LEU A 328 17.68 0.70 -3.50
N LEU A 329 18.69 0.61 -4.33
CA LEU A 329 19.67 -0.48 -4.37
C LEU A 329 21.06 -0.05 -3.87
N GLY A 330 21.23 1.21 -3.51
CA GLY A 330 22.50 1.79 -3.12
C GLY A 330 22.61 2.14 -1.64
N GLN A 331 23.71 2.87 -1.35
CA GLN A 331 24.07 3.27 0.00
C GLN A 331 22.98 4.00 0.80
N PRO A 332 22.10 4.85 0.22
CA PRO A 332 21.06 5.50 1.01
C PRO A 332 20.10 4.53 1.70
N MET A 333 19.69 3.44 1.01
CA MET A 333 18.82 2.42 1.59
C MET A 333 19.57 1.55 2.61
N VAL A 334 20.80 1.16 2.32
CA VAL A 334 21.66 0.42 3.27
C VAL A 334 21.83 1.22 4.56
N ALA A 335 22.21 2.49 4.46
CA ALA A 335 22.41 3.37 5.61
C ALA A 335 21.11 3.54 6.44
N PHE A 336 19.97 3.61 5.78
CA PHE A 336 18.67 3.67 6.45
C PHE A 336 18.39 2.41 7.27
N HIS A 337 18.55 1.23 6.70
CA HIS A 337 18.32 -0.04 7.40
C HIS A 337 19.31 -0.21 8.58
N GLU A 338 20.58 0.12 8.39
CA GLU A 338 21.55 0.10 9.47
C GLU A 338 21.22 1.10 10.58
N ALA A 339 20.78 2.30 10.22
CA ALA A 339 20.36 3.32 11.21
C ALA A 339 19.14 2.84 12.00
N LEU A 340 18.18 2.17 11.34
CA LEU A 340 17.00 1.59 11.98
C LEU A 340 17.40 0.47 12.95
N ALA A 341 18.35 -0.41 12.58
CA ALA A 341 18.88 -1.45 13.43
C ALA A 341 19.60 -0.87 14.67
N ARG A 342 20.47 0.12 14.46
CA ARG A 342 21.13 0.82 15.58
C ARG A 342 20.13 1.51 16.51
N TYR A 343 19.08 2.10 15.95
CA TYR A 343 18.03 2.73 16.74
C TYR A 343 17.28 1.70 17.60
N ALA A 344 16.93 0.54 17.05
CA ALA A 344 16.28 -0.53 17.79
C ALA A 344 17.18 -1.10 18.90
N GLN A 345 18.48 -1.30 18.64
CA GLN A 345 19.43 -1.73 19.65
C GLN A 345 19.55 -0.74 20.81
N ALA A 346 19.52 0.58 20.53
CA ALA A 346 19.60 1.60 21.54
C ALA A 346 18.28 1.82 22.29
N ASN A 347 17.16 1.30 21.79
CA ASN A 347 15.82 1.50 22.34
C ASN A 347 15.07 0.18 22.46
N PRO A 348 15.23 -0.59 23.54
CA PRO A 348 14.63 -1.94 23.70
C PRO A 348 13.11 -1.99 23.64
N TRP A 349 12.45 -0.85 23.75
CA TRP A 349 11.00 -0.70 23.59
C TRP A 349 10.56 -0.54 22.12
N PHE A 350 11.49 -0.41 21.18
CA PHE A 350 11.23 -0.20 19.76
C PHE A 350 11.63 -1.46 18.96
N HIS A 351 10.70 -1.98 18.21
CA HIS A 351 10.86 -3.09 17.29
C HIS A 351 10.48 -2.66 15.88
N TYR A 352 11.11 -3.22 14.87
CA TYR A 352 10.73 -3.00 13.48
C TYR A 352 10.68 -4.33 12.73
N HIS A 353 9.78 -4.41 11.78
CA HIS A 353 9.47 -5.64 11.04
C HIS A 353 9.34 -5.30 9.57
N TYR A 354 10.08 -6.01 8.73
CA TYR A 354 9.93 -5.93 7.29
C TYR A 354 8.75 -6.79 6.87
N VAL A 355 7.74 -6.17 6.26
CA VAL A 355 6.52 -6.84 5.84
C VAL A 355 6.19 -6.51 4.39
N THR A 356 5.63 -7.49 3.68
CA THR A 356 5.04 -7.27 2.36
C THR A 356 3.65 -6.65 2.47
N ALA A 357 3.04 -6.28 1.35
CA ALA A 357 1.67 -5.74 1.34
C ALA A 357 0.67 -6.78 1.87
N ARG A 358 0.80 -8.05 1.47
CA ARG A 358 0.00 -9.16 1.97
C ARG A 358 0.14 -9.33 3.48
N GLU A 359 1.37 -9.37 3.97
CA GLU A 359 1.66 -9.49 5.40
C GLU A 359 1.11 -8.29 6.19
N MET A 360 1.20 -7.07 5.64
CA MET A 360 0.62 -5.88 6.24
C MET A 360 -0.91 -5.96 6.34
N TYR A 361 -1.58 -6.49 5.32
CA TYR A 361 -3.01 -6.80 5.37
C TYR A 361 -3.33 -7.85 6.44
N ASN A 362 -2.60 -8.95 6.48
CA ASN A 362 -2.78 -10.01 7.49
C ASN A 362 -2.65 -9.46 8.91
N LEU A 363 -1.66 -8.60 9.16
CA LEU A 363 -1.46 -7.93 10.44
C LEU A 363 -2.63 -6.99 10.77
N ALA A 364 -3.18 -6.27 9.79
CA ALA A 364 -4.35 -5.43 9.99
C ALA A 364 -5.58 -6.26 10.36
N ARG A 365 -5.80 -7.40 9.70
CA ARG A 365 -6.89 -8.35 9.98
C ARG A 365 -6.75 -9.02 11.35
N ALA A 366 -5.52 -9.45 11.69
CA ALA A 366 -5.22 -10.01 12.99
C ALA A 366 -5.46 -8.99 14.12
N ALA A 367 -4.99 -7.75 13.93
CA ALA A 367 -5.26 -6.66 14.86
C ALA A 367 -6.76 -6.39 15.01
N GLU A 368 -7.50 -6.30 13.90
CA GLU A 368 -8.97 -6.11 13.92
C GLU A 368 -9.69 -7.21 14.70
N ALA A 369 -9.22 -8.46 14.56
CA ALA A 369 -9.76 -9.61 15.29
C ALA A 369 -9.29 -9.70 16.76
N GLY A 370 -8.50 -8.73 17.25
CA GLY A 370 -8.04 -8.71 18.64
C GLY A 370 -6.84 -9.64 18.91
N TRP A 371 -6.02 -9.92 17.91
CA TRP A 371 -4.80 -10.73 18.06
C TRP A 371 -3.87 -10.21 19.15
N THR A 372 -3.51 -11.07 20.10
CA THR A 372 -2.63 -10.72 21.23
C THR A 372 -1.21 -11.23 21.11
N GLY A 373 -0.93 -12.08 20.11
CA GLY A 373 0.38 -12.66 19.85
C GLY A 373 1.39 -11.70 19.21
N THR A 374 2.51 -12.28 18.77
CA THR A 374 3.60 -11.56 18.10
C THR A 374 3.25 -11.14 16.69
N VAL A 375 4.06 -10.22 16.11
CA VAL A 375 3.98 -9.84 14.70
C VAL A 375 4.25 -11.05 13.81
N ALA A 376 5.34 -11.78 14.07
CA ALA A 376 5.71 -12.96 13.28
C ALA A 376 4.60 -14.03 13.24
N GLY A 377 3.87 -14.24 14.33
CA GLY A 377 2.78 -15.22 14.39
C GLY A 377 1.53 -14.86 13.58
N ALA A 378 1.41 -13.61 13.09
CA ALA A 378 0.25 -13.13 12.34
C ALA A 378 0.55 -12.80 10.87
N LEU A 379 1.77 -13.04 10.38
CA LEU A 379 2.16 -12.73 9.00
C LEU A 379 1.32 -13.47 7.95
N ASP A 380 0.85 -14.68 8.29
CA ASP A 380 -0.01 -15.52 7.44
C ASP A 380 -1.39 -15.74 8.07
N TYR A 381 -1.96 -14.71 8.71
CA TYR A 381 -3.20 -14.81 9.48
C TYR A 381 -4.39 -15.27 8.64
N GLU A 382 -4.62 -14.65 7.49
CA GLU A 382 -5.76 -14.91 6.59
C GLU A 382 -5.31 -15.35 5.19
N LEU A 383 -4.26 -14.74 4.68
CA LEU A 383 -3.70 -15.00 3.36
C LEU A 383 -2.33 -15.67 3.47
N ILE A 384 -2.10 -16.68 2.63
CA ILE A 384 -0.83 -17.40 2.52
C ILE A 384 -0.23 -17.11 1.15
N TRP A 385 1.08 -16.91 1.10
CA TRP A 385 1.79 -16.70 -0.17
C TRP A 385 1.84 -18.00 -1.00
N ASN A 386 1.58 -17.91 -2.30
CA ASN A 386 1.49 -19.07 -3.20
C ASN A 386 2.86 -19.69 -3.53
N GLY A 387 3.95 -18.95 -3.38
CA GLY A 387 5.31 -19.41 -3.67
C GLY A 387 5.96 -20.24 -2.54
N ASP A 388 5.24 -20.55 -1.46
CA ASP A 388 5.70 -21.41 -0.39
C ASP A 388 5.34 -22.88 -0.69
N ASP A 389 6.34 -23.78 -0.69
CA ASP A 389 6.14 -25.21 -0.98
C ASP A 389 5.15 -25.88 -0.01
N GLU A 390 5.12 -25.47 1.25
CA GLU A 390 4.16 -25.94 2.25
C GLU A 390 2.73 -25.49 1.92
N ALA A 391 2.59 -24.28 1.39
CA ALA A 391 1.34 -23.72 0.92
C ALA A 391 0.79 -24.46 -0.32
N MET A 392 1.67 -24.85 -1.23
CA MET A 392 1.32 -25.63 -2.41
C MET A 392 0.80 -27.01 -2.03
N LEU A 393 1.41 -27.69 -1.05
CA LEU A 393 0.94 -28.98 -0.53
C LEU A 393 -0.44 -28.86 0.13
N HIS A 394 -0.70 -27.79 0.88
CA HIS A 394 -2.01 -27.50 1.47
C HIS A 394 -3.11 -27.28 0.42
N ARG A 395 -2.77 -26.62 -0.69
CA ARG A 395 -3.71 -26.39 -1.81
C ARG A 395 -4.03 -27.69 -2.55
N MET A 396 -3.03 -28.52 -2.81
CA MET A 396 -3.19 -29.84 -3.45
C MET A 396 -4.02 -30.80 -2.60
N ALA A 397 -3.82 -30.86 -1.30
CA ALA A 397 -4.59 -31.70 -0.40
C ALA A 397 -6.08 -31.35 -0.35
N ARG A 398 -6.42 -30.06 -0.49
CA ARG A 398 -7.83 -29.60 -0.51
C ARG A 398 -8.52 -29.86 -1.84
N SER A 399 -7.83 -29.69 -2.98
CA SER A 399 -8.39 -30.00 -4.30
C SER A 399 -8.73 -31.49 -4.44
N GLN A 400 -7.96 -32.37 -3.81
CA GLN A 400 -8.26 -33.81 -3.74
C GLN A 400 -9.42 -34.12 -2.79
N GLY A 401 -9.58 -33.38 -1.69
CA GLY A 401 -10.68 -33.56 -0.72
C GLY A 401 -12.05 -33.08 -1.24
N THR A 402 -12.08 -32.09 -2.11
CA THR A 402 -13.32 -31.62 -2.76
C THR A 402 -13.74 -32.54 -3.92
N GLY A 403 -12.79 -33.19 -4.58
CA GLY A 403 -13.07 -34.20 -5.62
C GLY A 403 -13.71 -35.49 -5.07
N LEU A 404 -13.38 -35.91 -3.85
CA LEU A 404 -13.99 -37.08 -3.20
C LEU A 404 -15.42 -36.80 -2.69
N ARG A 405 -15.75 -35.59 -2.28
CA ARG A 405 -17.13 -35.24 -1.86
C ARG A 405 -18.11 -35.12 -3.04
N SER A 406 -17.64 -34.74 -4.23
CA SER A 406 -18.47 -34.67 -5.42
C SER A 406 -18.76 -36.08 -6.03
N GLN A 407 -17.90 -37.07 -5.78
CA GLN A 407 -18.15 -38.46 -6.20
C GLN A 407 -19.08 -39.24 -5.26
N GLU A 408 -19.10 -38.92 -3.95
CA GLU A 408 -20.03 -39.56 -3.00
C GLU A 408 -21.48 -39.07 -3.15
N SER A 409 -21.73 -37.91 -3.75
CA SER A 409 -23.10 -37.39 -3.96
C SER A 409 -23.78 -37.92 -5.24
N GLU A 410 -23.05 -38.60 -6.13
CA GLU A 410 -23.63 -39.21 -7.34
C GLU A 410 -24.04 -40.69 -7.16
N ILE A 411 -23.77 -41.34 -6.03
CA ILE A 411 -24.01 -42.76 -5.80
C ILE A 411 -25.30 -43.06 -5.02
N LEU A 412 -26.12 -42.08 -4.65
CA LEU A 412 -27.35 -42.29 -3.92
C LEU A 412 -28.60 -41.74 -4.66
N THR A 413 -28.98 -42.40 -5.76
CA THR A 413 -30.40 -42.47 -6.18
C THR A 413 -30.78 -43.91 -6.27
N PRO A 414 -31.63 -44.46 -5.37
CA PRO A 414 -32.26 -45.77 -5.60
C PRO A 414 -33.43 -45.61 -6.57
N ASP A 415 -33.41 -46.40 -7.62
CA ASP A 415 -34.60 -46.72 -8.43
C ASP A 415 -35.71 -47.32 -7.54
N SER A 416 -36.86 -46.66 -7.54
CA SER A 416 -38.17 -47.30 -7.43
C SER A 416 -39.28 -46.31 -7.76
#